data_4695cbf42f51d7983ac7aa69a030cb6f
#
_entry.id   4695cbf42f51d7983ac7aa69a030cb6f
#
_cell.length_a   1.000
_cell.length_b   1.000
_cell.length_c   1.000
_cell.angle_alpha   90.00
_cell.angle_beta   90.00
_cell.angle_gamma   90.00
#
_symmetry.space_group_name_H-M   'P 1'
#
loop_
_entity.id
_entity.type
_entity.pdbx_description
1 polymer ?
#
loop_
_entity_poly.entity_id
_entity_poly.type
_entity_poly.pdbx_seq_one_letter_code
_entity_poly.pdbx_strand_id
1 'polypeptide(L)'
;IIQKVPKAVADHKRHKLKIDKQNKRKKISEARLKFCDANCYITNIPPQMMQDGAIIVLYGLRWIIEILFKAWKSISNLNGKINDMKPHRFMCLLYAHMIKTLLDTKLVHFFKIEFWNLFGFKISELKAFGVLKTFKHKWWEALISSKKEDIRSVFEQIGETIFKLAEKRKYGSKEKYNDFYIFVKSQT
;
A
#
# COMPACT_ATOMS: atom_id res chain seq x y z
N ILE A 1 4.48 20.05 -14.19
CA ILE A 1 3.55 20.60 -13.20
C ILE A 1 4.33 20.93 -11.94
N ILE A 2 4.17 22.14 -11.43
CA ILE A 2 4.82 22.59 -10.19
C ILE A 2 3.72 22.89 -9.17
N GLN A 3 3.75 22.18 -8.05
CA GLN A 3 2.83 22.40 -6.93
C GLN A 3 3.58 23.04 -5.77
N LYS A 4 3.14 24.21 -5.32
CA LYS A 4 3.68 24.86 -4.12
C LYS A 4 3.35 24.02 -2.87
N VAL A 5 4.31 23.87 -1.98
CA VAL A 5 4.18 23.06 -0.76
C VAL A 5 3.90 23.98 0.44
N PRO A 6 3.01 23.61 1.37
CA PRO A 6 2.82 24.35 2.63
C PRO A 6 4.14 24.53 3.39
N LYS A 7 4.32 25.70 4.03
CA LYS A 7 5.58 26.06 4.73
C LYS A 7 6.06 24.99 5.71
N ALA A 8 5.17 24.45 6.54
CA ALA A 8 5.50 23.40 7.50
C ALA A 8 6.08 22.14 6.83
N VAL A 9 5.54 21.74 5.67
CA VAL A 9 6.04 20.59 4.90
C VAL A 9 7.39 20.91 4.25
N ALA A 10 7.56 22.12 3.74
CA ALA A 10 8.84 22.59 3.18
C ALA A 10 9.95 22.60 4.25
N ASP A 11 9.65 23.09 5.45
CA ASP A 11 10.59 23.12 6.57
C ASP A 11 10.97 21.73 7.05
N HIS A 12 9.99 20.81 7.11
CA HIS A 12 10.29 19.40 7.40
C HIS A 12 11.20 18.75 6.34
N LYS A 13 10.96 19.03 5.05
CA LYS A 13 11.84 18.56 3.96
C LYS A 13 13.25 19.10 4.09
N ARG A 14 13.42 20.40 4.41
CA ARG A 14 14.73 21.03 4.63
C ARG A 14 15.45 20.40 5.82
N HIS A 15 14.74 20.18 6.93
CA HIS A 15 15.30 19.54 8.12
C HIS A 15 15.81 18.13 7.81
N LYS A 16 14.97 17.31 7.18
CA LYS A 16 15.35 15.95 6.75
C LYS A 16 16.56 15.98 5.82
N LEU A 17 16.58 16.89 4.85
CA LEU A 17 17.69 17.04 3.91
C LEU A 17 18.99 17.40 4.62
N LYS A 18 18.95 18.27 5.65
CA LYS A 18 20.11 18.63 6.46
C LYS A 18 20.66 17.43 7.23
N ILE A 19 19.82 16.66 7.90
CA ILE A 19 20.20 15.43 8.61
C ILE A 19 20.86 14.42 7.66
N ASP A 20 20.22 14.11 6.53
CA ASP A 20 20.73 13.15 5.56
C ASP A 20 22.10 13.56 5.00
N LYS A 21 22.31 14.86 4.82
CA LYS A 21 23.58 15.41 4.32
C LYS A 21 24.66 15.50 5.38
N GLN A 22 24.30 15.81 6.61
CA GLN A 22 25.20 15.78 7.75
C GLN A 22 25.77 14.38 7.96
N ASN A 23 24.91 13.36 7.91
CA ASN A 23 25.31 11.96 8.00
C ASN A 23 26.25 11.53 6.85
N LYS A 24 26.10 12.14 5.66
CA LYS A 24 26.95 11.85 4.48
C LYS A 24 28.12 12.84 4.31
N ARG A 25 28.33 13.75 5.22
CA ARG A 25 29.38 14.81 5.17
C ARG A 25 29.41 15.60 3.85
N LYS A 26 28.23 15.88 3.26
CA LYS A 26 28.10 16.59 1.97
C LYS A 26 27.45 17.97 2.17
N LYS A 27 27.93 19.01 1.48
CA LYS A 27 27.30 20.34 1.45
C LYS A 27 25.96 20.28 0.67
N ILE A 28 25.02 21.11 1.08
CA ILE A 28 23.72 21.27 0.40
C ILE A 28 23.80 22.53 -0.46
N SER A 29 23.45 22.42 -1.74
CA SER A 29 23.35 23.60 -2.61
C SER A 29 22.07 24.40 -2.29
N GLU A 30 22.12 25.72 -2.46
CA GLU A 30 20.96 26.60 -2.26
C GLU A 30 19.80 26.25 -3.18
N ALA A 31 20.09 25.88 -4.44
CA ALA A 31 19.08 25.41 -5.37
C ALA A 31 18.28 24.23 -4.80
N ARG A 32 18.95 23.27 -4.14
CA ARG A 32 18.28 22.11 -3.54
C ARG A 32 17.41 22.48 -2.33
N LEU A 33 17.78 23.52 -1.60
CA LEU A 33 16.96 24.06 -0.52
C LEU A 33 15.69 24.75 -1.06
N LYS A 34 15.80 25.48 -2.18
CA LYS A 34 14.64 26.09 -2.87
C LYS A 34 13.68 25.03 -3.41
N PHE A 35 14.16 23.89 -3.89
CA PHE A 35 13.30 22.78 -4.32
C PHE A 35 12.45 22.15 -3.19
N CYS A 36 12.73 22.47 -1.92
CA CYS A 36 11.88 22.02 -0.83
C CYS A 36 10.52 22.73 -0.80
N ASP A 37 10.41 23.91 -1.44
CA ASP A 37 9.20 24.73 -1.46
C ASP A 37 8.17 24.26 -2.50
N ALA A 38 8.57 23.35 -3.39
CA ALA A 38 7.69 22.87 -4.45
C ALA A 38 7.81 21.33 -4.64
N ASN A 39 6.75 20.75 -5.15
CA ASN A 39 6.78 19.42 -5.78
C ASN A 39 6.76 19.62 -7.28
N CYS A 40 7.68 18.97 -7.98
CA CYS A 40 7.74 18.99 -9.44
C CYS A 40 7.28 17.62 -9.97
N TYR A 41 6.33 17.62 -10.89
CA TYR A 41 5.82 16.42 -11.56
C TYR A 41 6.08 16.55 -13.05
N ILE A 42 6.63 15.49 -13.65
CA ILE A 42 6.82 15.39 -15.10
C ILE A 42 5.83 14.36 -15.61
N THR A 43 5.09 14.73 -16.64
CA THR A 43 4.08 13.86 -17.25
C THR A 43 4.10 14.04 -18.76
N ASN A 44 3.76 12.99 -19.49
CA ASN A 44 3.50 13.00 -20.93
C ASN A 44 2.00 13.01 -21.25
N ILE A 45 1.13 13.14 -20.23
CA ILE A 45 -0.31 13.23 -20.43
C ILE A 45 -0.63 14.63 -20.97
N PRO A 46 -1.29 14.73 -22.15
CA PRO A 46 -1.69 16.03 -22.71
C PRO A 46 -2.67 16.76 -21.78
N PRO A 47 -2.58 18.10 -21.68
CA PRO A 47 -3.48 18.88 -20.80
C PRO A 47 -4.97 18.71 -21.11
N GLN A 48 -5.30 18.35 -22.36
CA GLN A 48 -6.67 18.10 -22.80
C GLN A 48 -7.27 16.81 -22.24
N MET A 49 -6.39 15.83 -21.92
CA MET A 49 -6.84 14.54 -21.36
C MET A 49 -7.03 14.56 -19.85
N MET A 50 -6.25 15.37 -19.13
CA MET A 50 -6.31 15.39 -17.68
C MET A 50 -5.79 16.71 -17.11
N GLN A 51 -6.54 17.28 -16.17
CA GLN A 51 -6.15 18.49 -15.46
C GLN A 51 -4.97 18.24 -14.50
N ASP A 52 -4.17 19.26 -14.24
CA ASP A 52 -2.98 19.19 -13.37
C ASP A 52 -3.29 18.65 -11.98
N GLY A 53 -4.41 19.04 -11.38
CA GLY A 53 -4.85 18.54 -10.07
C GLY A 53 -5.08 17.03 -10.05
N ALA A 54 -5.72 16.49 -11.09
CA ALA A 54 -5.96 15.06 -11.23
C ALA A 54 -4.66 14.27 -11.40
N ILE A 55 -3.68 14.80 -12.15
CA ILE A 55 -2.35 14.19 -12.31
C ILE A 55 -1.61 14.10 -10.96
N ILE A 56 -1.69 15.14 -10.14
CA ILE A 56 -1.07 15.15 -8.81
C ILE A 56 -1.69 14.07 -7.90
N VAL A 57 -3.03 13.95 -7.94
CA VAL A 57 -3.75 12.92 -7.20
C VAL A 57 -3.38 11.52 -7.70
N LEU A 58 -3.37 11.31 -9.02
CA LEU A 58 -2.99 10.05 -9.65
C LEU A 58 -1.56 9.63 -9.25
N TYR A 59 -0.61 10.58 -9.26
CA TYR A 59 0.75 10.31 -8.80
C TYR A 59 0.80 9.90 -7.32
N GLY A 60 -0.09 10.44 -6.49
CA GLY A 60 -0.24 10.05 -5.08
C GLY A 60 -0.63 8.56 -4.91
N LEU A 61 -1.34 7.99 -5.90
CA LEU A 61 -1.72 6.57 -5.88
C LEU A 61 -0.52 5.63 -6.10
N ARG A 62 0.58 6.10 -6.72
CA ARG A 62 1.80 5.32 -6.89
C ARG A 62 2.30 4.71 -5.57
N TRP A 63 2.14 5.43 -4.46
CA TRP A 63 2.51 4.94 -3.14
C TRP A 63 1.72 3.69 -2.70
N ILE A 64 0.50 3.54 -3.16
CA ILE A 64 -0.33 2.36 -2.87
C ILE A 64 0.28 1.13 -3.53
N ILE A 65 0.74 1.27 -4.76
CA ILE A 65 1.41 0.20 -5.50
C ILE A 65 2.70 -0.22 -4.76
N GLU A 66 3.48 0.74 -4.27
CA GLU A 66 4.68 0.44 -3.48
C GLU A 66 4.36 -0.29 -2.17
N ILE A 67 3.30 0.10 -1.47
CA ILE A 67 2.82 -0.60 -0.26
C ILE A 67 2.41 -2.03 -0.61
N LEU A 68 1.68 -2.22 -1.71
CA LEU A 68 1.27 -3.54 -2.17
C LEU A 68 2.48 -4.43 -2.49
N PHE A 69 3.47 -3.91 -3.22
CA PHE A 69 4.71 -4.65 -3.48
C PHE A 69 5.51 -4.96 -2.21
N LYS A 70 5.54 -4.05 -1.24
CA LYS A 70 6.15 -4.31 0.07
C LYS A 70 5.42 -5.43 0.82
N ALA A 71 4.09 -5.40 0.82
CA ALA A 71 3.29 -6.47 1.39
C ALA A 71 3.59 -7.80 0.70
N TRP A 72 3.59 -7.85 -0.61
CA TRP A 72 3.90 -9.06 -1.38
C TRP A 72 5.29 -9.61 -1.07
N LYS A 73 6.32 -8.77 -1.05
CA LYS A 73 7.68 -9.19 -0.69
C LYS A 73 7.76 -9.75 0.74
N SER A 74 7.06 -9.15 1.69
CA SER A 74 7.08 -9.59 3.09
C SER A 74 6.31 -10.90 3.31
N ILE A 75 5.30 -11.18 2.46
CA ILE A 75 4.47 -12.38 2.55
C ILE A 75 5.11 -13.55 1.81
N SER A 76 5.73 -13.29 0.66
CA SER A 76 6.14 -14.34 -0.26
C SER A 76 7.37 -15.13 0.20
N ASN A 77 8.21 -14.58 1.11
CA ASN A 77 9.46 -15.24 1.55
C ASN A 77 10.28 -15.88 0.40
N LEU A 78 10.15 -15.33 -0.82
CA LEU A 78 10.83 -15.83 -2.02
C LEU A 78 12.36 -15.72 -1.95
N ASN A 79 12.89 -15.02 -0.94
CA ASN A 79 14.33 -14.81 -0.76
C ASN A 79 15.09 -16.03 -0.23
N GLY A 80 14.41 -17.16 0.02
CA GLY A 80 15.04 -18.37 0.53
C GLY A 80 15.31 -19.41 -0.55
N LYS A 81 16.58 -19.71 -0.84
CA LYS A 81 17.04 -20.90 -1.56
C LYS A 81 16.60 -21.05 -3.04
N ILE A 82 16.63 -19.95 -3.81
CA ILE A 82 16.35 -20.02 -5.25
C ILE A 82 17.53 -20.62 -6.03
N ASN A 83 18.77 -20.48 -5.52
CA ASN A 83 19.99 -20.75 -6.28
C ASN A 83 20.18 -22.21 -6.69
N ASP A 84 19.58 -23.18 -5.99
CA ASP A 84 19.74 -24.61 -6.27
C ASP A 84 18.45 -25.30 -6.75
N MET A 85 17.46 -24.51 -7.19
CA MET A 85 16.15 -25.06 -7.52
C MET A 85 16.03 -25.33 -9.03
N LYS A 86 15.56 -26.56 -9.39
CA LYS A 86 15.23 -26.86 -10.80
C LYS A 86 14.20 -25.87 -11.33
N PRO A 87 14.33 -25.40 -12.60
CA PRO A 87 13.46 -24.38 -13.17
C PRO A 87 11.96 -24.67 -13.03
N HIS A 88 11.55 -25.92 -13.29
CA HIS A 88 10.13 -26.30 -13.17
C HIS A 88 9.59 -26.17 -11.74
N ARG A 89 10.41 -26.56 -10.74
CA ARG A 89 10.03 -26.40 -9.33
C ARG A 89 9.91 -24.93 -8.92
N PHE A 90 10.83 -24.10 -9.44
CA PHE A 90 10.76 -22.66 -9.24
C PHE A 90 9.46 -22.09 -9.82
N MET A 91 9.10 -22.44 -11.06
CA MET A 91 7.86 -21.98 -11.70
C MET A 91 6.61 -22.41 -10.94
N CYS A 92 6.54 -23.67 -10.48
CA CYS A 92 5.41 -24.12 -9.65
C CYS A 92 5.27 -23.31 -8.36
N LEU A 93 6.38 -23.04 -7.66
CA LEU A 93 6.36 -22.23 -6.45
C LEU A 93 5.99 -20.79 -6.74
N LEU A 94 6.49 -20.22 -7.83
CA LEU A 94 6.15 -18.86 -8.25
C LEU A 94 4.65 -18.72 -8.49
N TYR A 95 4.04 -19.63 -9.28
CA TYR A 95 2.60 -19.61 -9.55
C TYR A 95 1.78 -19.82 -8.27
N ALA A 96 2.17 -20.75 -7.41
CA ALA A 96 1.50 -20.96 -6.13
C ALA A 96 1.53 -19.69 -5.25
N HIS A 97 2.67 -19.00 -5.22
CA HIS A 97 2.78 -17.72 -4.52
C HIS A 97 1.94 -16.62 -5.16
N MET A 98 1.87 -16.55 -6.47
CA MET A 98 1.03 -15.57 -7.18
C MET A 98 -0.45 -15.81 -6.88
N ILE A 99 -0.92 -17.06 -6.95
CA ILE A 99 -2.30 -17.44 -6.61
C ILE A 99 -2.61 -17.08 -5.16
N LYS A 100 -1.74 -17.46 -4.23
CA LYS A 100 -1.90 -17.11 -2.82
C LYS A 100 -1.99 -15.60 -2.62
N THR A 101 -1.11 -14.82 -3.25
CA THR A 101 -1.08 -13.37 -3.14
C THR A 101 -2.35 -12.73 -3.68
N LEU A 102 -2.90 -13.26 -4.77
CA LEU A 102 -4.19 -12.83 -5.32
C LEU A 102 -5.33 -13.09 -4.34
N LEU A 103 -5.39 -14.29 -3.74
CA LEU A 103 -6.40 -14.63 -2.75
C LEU A 103 -6.31 -13.73 -1.51
N ASP A 104 -5.11 -13.56 -0.96
CA ASP A 104 -4.88 -12.68 0.18
C ASP A 104 -5.28 -11.23 -0.14
N THR A 105 -4.95 -10.74 -1.33
CA THR A 105 -5.29 -9.38 -1.76
C THR A 105 -6.81 -9.20 -1.90
N LYS A 106 -7.50 -10.17 -2.48
CA LYS A 106 -8.97 -10.15 -2.58
C LYS A 106 -9.63 -10.16 -1.20
N LEU A 107 -9.11 -10.98 -0.28
CA LEU A 107 -9.63 -11.08 1.08
C LEU A 107 -9.44 -9.76 1.85
N VAL A 108 -8.25 -9.16 1.79
CA VAL A 108 -7.98 -7.84 2.39
C VAL A 108 -8.88 -6.76 1.78
N HIS A 109 -9.08 -6.79 0.47
CA HIS A 109 -9.93 -5.83 -0.23
C HIS A 109 -11.39 -5.96 0.18
N PHE A 110 -11.89 -7.21 0.32
CA PHE A 110 -13.23 -7.48 0.84
C PHE A 110 -13.42 -6.85 2.22
N PHE A 111 -12.56 -7.15 3.20
CA PHE A 111 -12.67 -6.56 4.53
C PHE A 111 -12.54 -5.03 4.53
N LYS A 112 -11.72 -4.48 3.62
CA LYS A 112 -11.56 -3.03 3.47
C LYS A 112 -12.87 -2.36 3.05
N ILE A 113 -13.60 -2.94 2.11
CA ILE A 113 -14.90 -2.45 1.64
C ILE A 113 -15.96 -2.62 2.71
N GLU A 114 -16.08 -3.83 3.27
CA GLU A 114 -17.09 -4.15 4.28
C GLU A 114 -16.96 -3.25 5.52
N PHE A 115 -15.76 -3.12 6.08
CA PHE A 115 -15.56 -2.30 7.26
C PHE A 115 -15.72 -0.80 6.99
N TRP A 116 -15.43 -0.37 5.75
CA TRP A 116 -15.73 1.00 5.34
C TRP A 116 -17.23 1.25 5.25
N ASN A 117 -17.98 0.34 4.64
CA ASN A 117 -19.42 0.48 4.44
C ASN A 117 -20.19 0.38 5.78
N LEU A 118 -19.81 -0.56 6.64
CA LEU A 118 -20.52 -0.81 7.89
C LEU A 118 -20.14 0.16 9.02
N PHE A 119 -18.87 0.56 9.10
CA PHE A 119 -18.35 1.26 10.28
C PHE A 119 -17.59 2.56 9.95
N GLY A 120 -17.42 2.92 8.66
CA GLY A 120 -16.54 4.02 8.25
C GLY A 120 -15.07 3.77 8.62
N PHE A 121 -14.69 2.52 8.86
CA PHE A 121 -13.41 2.10 9.40
C PHE A 121 -12.39 1.87 8.27
N LYS A 122 -11.27 2.60 8.34
CA LYS A 122 -10.17 2.45 7.37
C LYS A 122 -9.13 1.47 7.89
N ILE A 123 -8.90 0.38 7.16
CA ILE A 123 -7.85 -0.57 7.49
C ILE A 123 -6.53 -0.26 6.78
N SER A 124 -5.42 -0.61 7.44
CA SER A 124 -4.09 -0.62 6.86
C SER A 124 -3.85 -1.96 6.16
N GLU A 125 -3.64 -1.93 4.86
CA GLU A 125 -3.37 -3.13 4.06
C GLU A 125 -2.19 -3.93 4.59
N LEU A 126 -1.07 -3.27 4.95
CA LEU A 126 0.10 -3.94 5.53
C LEU A 126 -0.22 -4.71 6.82
N LYS A 127 -1.03 -4.12 7.71
CA LYS A 127 -1.44 -4.77 8.94
C LYS A 127 -2.40 -5.93 8.67
N ALA A 128 -3.35 -5.75 7.76
CA ALA A 128 -4.29 -6.79 7.35
C ALA A 128 -3.56 -7.99 6.74
N PHE A 129 -2.58 -7.77 5.87
CA PHE A 129 -1.71 -8.83 5.38
C PHE A 129 -0.90 -9.50 6.50
N GLY A 130 -0.45 -8.73 7.51
CA GLY A 130 0.19 -9.27 8.70
C GLY A 130 -0.72 -10.25 9.44
N VAL A 131 -1.99 -9.89 9.62
CA VAL A 131 -3.00 -10.78 10.23
C VAL A 131 -3.19 -12.04 9.39
N LEU A 132 -3.36 -11.93 8.07
CA LEU A 132 -3.51 -13.11 7.21
C LEU A 132 -2.30 -14.06 7.32
N LYS A 133 -1.10 -13.51 7.51
CA LYS A 133 0.11 -14.33 7.72
C LYS A 133 0.03 -15.17 9.00
N THR A 134 -0.59 -14.66 10.08
CA THR A 134 -0.77 -15.44 11.32
C THR A 134 -1.80 -16.54 11.18
N PHE A 135 -2.81 -16.34 10.35
CA PHE A 135 -3.87 -17.32 10.09
C PHE A 135 -3.56 -18.31 8.97
N LYS A 136 -2.38 -18.24 8.34
CA LYS A 136 -2.08 -19.00 7.11
C LYS A 136 -2.37 -20.51 7.22
N HIS A 137 -2.04 -21.17 8.32
CA HIS A 137 -2.27 -22.61 8.51
C HIS A 137 -3.76 -22.92 8.66
N LYS A 138 -4.43 -22.24 9.59
CA LYS A 138 -5.87 -22.42 9.79
C LYS A 138 -6.68 -22.15 8.53
N TRP A 139 -6.30 -21.11 7.78
CA TRP A 139 -6.94 -20.76 6.51
C TRP A 139 -6.77 -21.85 5.46
N TRP A 140 -5.56 -22.41 5.33
CA TRP A 140 -5.30 -23.54 4.43
C TRP A 140 -6.05 -24.80 4.84
N GLU A 141 -6.05 -25.16 6.12
CA GLU A 141 -6.78 -26.31 6.65
C GLU A 141 -8.28 -26.19 6.37
N ALA A 142 -8.86 -25.01 6.60
CA ALA A 142 -10.26 -24.75 6.30
C ALA A 142 -10.57 -24.88 4.80
N LEU A 143 -9.70 -24.38 3.91
CA LEU A 143 -9.87 -24.52 2.47
C LEU A 143 -9.77 -25.99 1.99
N ILE A 144 -8.86 -26.76 2.58
CA ILE A 144 -8.67 -28.18 2.23
C ILE A 144 -9.85 -29.02 2.76
N SER A 145 -10.37 -28.72 3.94
CA SER A 145 -11.54 -29.44 4.51
C SER A 145 -12.77 -29.30 3.64
N SER A 146 -12.84 -28.22 2.83
CA SER A 146 -13.97 -27.87 1.96
C SER A 146 -15.31 -27.77 2.68
N LYS A 147 -15.32 -27.77 4.04
CA LYS A 147 -16.51 -27.57 4.85
C LYS A 147 -16.82 -26.09 5.00
N LYS A 148 -18.04 -25.71 4.65
CA LYS A 148 -18.47 -24.30 4.71
C LYS A 148 -18.36 -23.71 6.11
N GLU A 149 -18.63 -24.51 7.15
CA GLU A 149 -18.57 -24.12 8.55
C GLU A 149 -17.14 -23.75 8.97
N ASP A 150 -16.14 -24.56 8.58
CA ASP A 150 -14.73 -24.32 8.91
C ASP A 150 -14.22 -23.06 8.23
N ILE A 151 -14.54 -22.89 6.93
CA ILE A 151 -14.17 -21.72 6.15
C ILE A 151 -14.81 -20.46 6.77
N ARG A 152 -16.10 -20.52 7.12
CA ARG A 152 -16.82 -19.41 7.72
C ARG A 152 -16.22 -19.01 9.08
N SER A 153 -15.96 -19.99 9.94
CA SER A 153 -15.38 -19.75 11.27
C SER A 153 -14.02 -19.08 11.19
N VAL A 154 -13.14 -19.55 10.31
CA VAL A 154 -11.81 -18.94 10.14
C VAL A 154 -11.91 -17.55 9.50
N PHE A 155 -12.83 -17.36 8.55
CA PHE A 155 -13.09 -16.06 7.93
C PHE A 155 -13.56 -15.02 8.95
N GLU A 156 -14.48 -15.37 9.85
CA GLU A 156 -14.96 -14.53 10.94
C GLU A 156 -13.82 -14.16 11.91
N GLN A 157 -13.00 -15.13 12.33
CA GLN A 157 -11.82 -14.88 13.18
C GLN A 157 -10.81 -13.92 12.52
N ILE A 158 -10.56 -14.08 11.22
CA ILE A 158 -9.70 -13.16 10.46
C ILE A 158 -10.31 -11.75 10.46
N GLY A 159 -11.60 -11.63 10.17
CA GLY A 159 -12.33 -10.35 10.17
C GLY A 159 -12.24 -9.63 11.50
N GLU A 160 -12.54 -10.31 12.60
CA GLU A 160 -12.42 -9.74 13.95
C GLU A 160 -10.99 -9.28 14.27
N THR A 161 -10.00 -10.08 13.91
CA THR A 161 -8.61 -9.76 14.17
C THR A 161 -8.15 -8.56 13.33
N ILE A 162 -8.57 -8.48 12.06
CA ILE A 162 -8.31 -7.32 11.20
C ILE A 162 -8.98 -6.08 11.78
N PHE A 163 -10.23 -6.18 12.23
CA PHE A 163 -10.95 -5.07 12.85
C PHE A 163 -10.21 -4.54 14.08
N LYS A 164 -9.73 -5.41 14.96
CA LYS A 164 -9.01 -5.03 16.20
C LYS A 164 -7.62 -4.47 15.94
N LEU A 165 -6.85 -5.03 14.99
CA LEU A 165 -5.43 -4.76 14.86
C LEU A 165 -5.05 -3.93 13.63
N ALA A 166 -5.88 -3.91 12.59
CA ALA A 166 -5.50 -3.32 11.31
C ALA A 166 -6.01 -1.89 11.12
N GLU A 167 -6.46 -1.21 12.17
CA GLU A 167 -6.86 0.18 12.06
C GLU A 167 -5.73 1.05 11.50
N LYS A 168 -6.06 1.86 10.49
CA LYS A 168 -5.14 2.85 9.94
C LYS A 168 -5.07 4.06 10.86
N ARG A 169 -4.00 4.15 11.66
CA ARG A 169 -3.78 5.31 12.55
C ARG A 169 -3.74 6.62 11.75
N LYS A 170 -4.34 7.67 12.33
CA LYS A 170 -4.45 9.01 11.74
C LYS A 170 -3.10 9.75 11.75
N TYR A 171 -2.16 9.38 10.90
CA TYR A 171 -0.98 10.18 10.64
C TYR A 171 -1.08 10.81 9.25
N GLY A 172 -1.36 12.13 9.21
CA GLY A 172 -0.97 13.06 8.14
C GLY A 172 -1.48 12.89 6.71
N SER A 173 -2.20 11.83 6.34
CA SER A 173 -2.59 11.59 4.93
C SER A 173 -4.08 11.33 4.71
N LYS A 174 -4.93 11.82 5.61
CA LYS A 174 -6.38 11.59 5.55
C LYS A 174 -7.06 12.23 4.34
N GLU A 175 -6.59 13.39 3.89
CA GLU A 175 -7.25 14.19 2.86
C GLU A 175 -7.11 13.55 1.47
N LYS A 176 -5.93 13.09 1.10
CA LYS A 176 -5.65 12.59 -0.26
C LYS A 176 -6.49 11.38 -0.72
N TYR A 177 -6.92 10.53 0.21
CA TYR A 177 -7.77 9.37 -0.13
C TYR A 177 -9.24 9.73 -0.28
N ASN A 178 -9.73 10.67 0.53
CA ASN A 178 -11.08 11.18 0.40
C ASN A 178 -11.25 11.93 -0.92
N ASP A 179 -10.26 12.75 -1.29
CA ASP A 179 -10.29 13.55 -2.51
C ASP A 179 -10.35 12.66 -3.77
N PHE A 180 -9.63 11.55 -3.78
CA PHE A 180 -9.68 10.62 -4.91
C PHE A 180 -11.02 9.88 -5.02
N TYR A 181 -11.58 9.40 -3.91
CA TYR A 181 -12.90 8.73 -3.92
C TYR A 181 -14.03 9.72 -4.27
N ILE A 182 -13.95 10.94 -3.79
CA ILE A 182 -14.89 12.02 -4.16
C ILE A 182 -14.73 12.34 -5.65
N PHE A 183 -13.51 12.45 -6.14
CA PHE A 183 -13.22 12.69 -7.54
C PHE A 183 -13.73 11.57 -8.45
N VAL A 184 -13.47 10.30 -8.12
CA VAL A 184 -14.00 9.16 -8.91
C VAL A 184 -15.53 9.11 -8.89
N LYS A 185 -16.17 9.36 -7.74
CA LYS A 185 -17.65 9.44 -7.64
C LYS A 185 -18.26 10.62 -8.40
N SER A 186 -17.52 11.70 -8.59
CA SER A 186 -18.01 12.86 -9.37
C SER A 186 -17.89 12.68 -10.88
N GLN A 187 -17.19 11.62 -11.34
CA GLN A 187 -17.03 11.30 -12.77
C GLN A 187 -17.92 10.12 -13.24
N THR A 188 -18.60 9.45 -12.30
CA THR A 188 -19.66 8.46 -12.55
C THR A 188 -21.04 9.05 -12.35
#